data_389a9293e941bc243be84537615d1a05
#
_entry.id   389a9293e941bc243be84537615d1a05
#
_cell.length_a   1.000
_cell.length_b   1.000
_cell.length_c   1.000
_cell.angle_alpha   90.00
_cell.angle_beta   90.00
_cell.angle_gamma   90.00
#
_symmetry.space_group_name_H-M   'P 1'
#
loop_
_entity.id
_entity.type
_entity.pdbx_description
1 polymer ?
#
loop_
_entity_poly.entity_id
_entity_poly.type
_entity_poly.pdbx_seq_one_letter_code
_entity_poly.pdbx_strand_id
1 'polypeptide(L)'
;MMKTIKRVKLWLIAVLAVVFVSMSCALVATNAKRADAAGSLGSDTFVMDDTGLTLRTNNQVGPRFKVKMEKGLADRIKTENITLSFLIAPRAAFDKVNYNYETLLAAAKAATGTSAPARIQVADKAKIYEEGDYSWASLVINTGEANRTLDMSVVAYITYSDGAGSLINRFAATDVEKVRGNLYNVVNTTALSDAVLAKDILGNSEFGWYGAGNYPIEISTTEQAEVLKNSGADFSGKVVLADSSVNIPSEISGNVKTVTEQAVGGNKAEIVLGSGTSYAVDMGTLDGNVVKATIGGKVVSYADGKVTLDFDFKNRLIKHGEQTLTVTVEKDGQYTNYNKEVLIVTKDITTFDELKTALKLDANKVKFGYYRLKNELSGYNWYQSENDVGGGIWKNPTGELGFRGTFDGNNLSIRETFWSTGLFGYIGKGAVIKNITFNINQYNAGKVLFGYSMIGATIDNVKVNVTKQTNDGITEISPNKLSGLLTCVFSYGNTFNKLVVDAQKTDIDTLFGSCAYYGYPPEYEENKFTACTVKAKSLVGLACTDNAKKIVTPYENVSGLTVTLGA
;
A
#
# COMPACT_ATOMS: atom_id res chain seq x y z
N MET A 1 -69.24 41.42 -23.49
CA MET A 1 -68.86 40.03 -23.29
C MET A 1 -67.47 39.65 -23.90
N MET A 2 -67.13 40.08 -25.10
CA MET A 2 -65.84 39.73 -25.76
C MET A 2 -64.59 40.36 -25.11
N LYS A 3 -64.62 41.51 -24.43
CA LYS A 3 -63.47 42.12 -23.73
C LYS A 3 -63.09 41.42 -22.43
N THR A 4 -64.04 40.79 -21.76
CA THR A 4 -63.83 40.05 -20.51
C THR A 4 -63.12 38.71 -20.77
N ILE A 5 -63.45 38.03 -21.85
CA ILE A 5 -62.82 36.73 -22.24
C ILE A 5 -61.37 36.92 -22.61
N LYS A 6 -60.96 38.02 -23.28
CA LYS A 6 -59.56 38.30 -23.58
C LYS A 6 -58.72 38.58 -22.31
N ARG A 7 -59.28 39.23 -21.31
CA ARG A 7 -58.55 39.48 -20.03
C ARG A 7 -58.34 38.22 -19.21
N VAL A 8 -59.32 37.31 -19.19
CA VAL A 8 -59.20 36.01 -18.48
C VAL A 8 -58.16 35.12 -19.17
N LYS A 9 -58.11 35.06 -20.49
CA LYS A 9 -57.07 34.29 -21.22
C LYS A 9 -55.66 34.86 -20.98
N LEU A 10 -55.49 36.18 -20.94
CA LEU A 10 -54.18 36.78 -20.63
C LEU A 10 -53.72 36.48 -19.19
N TRP A 11 -54.66 36.47 -18.23
CA TRP A 11 -54.37 36.12 -16.83
C TRP A 11 -53.98 34.65 -16.69
N LEU A 12 -54.68 33.73 -17.38
CA LEU A 12 -54.33 32.33 -17.33
C LEU A 12 -52.95 32.05 -17.94
N ILE A 13 -52.58 32.73 -19.03
CA ILE A 13 -51.24 32.59 -19.63
C ILE A 13 -50.17 33.16 -18.71
N ALA A 14 -50.41 34.28 -18.03
CA ALA A 14 -49.48 34.86 -17.07
C ALA A 14 -49.27 33.96 -15.85
N VAL A 15 -50.33 33.35 -15.30
CA VAL A 15 -50.23 32.38 -14.18
C VAL A 15 -49.53 31.11 -14.60
N LEU A 16 -49.82 30.56 -15.82
CA LEU A 16 -49.10 29.39 -16.35
C LEU A 16 -47.60 29.69 -16.55
N ALA A 17 -47.25 30.88 -17.06
CA ALA A 17 -45.85 31.29 -17.25
C ALA A 17 -45.12 31.41 -15.88
N VAL A 18 -45.74 31.96 -14.86
CA VAL A 18 -45.15 32.04 -13.51
C VAL A 18 -44.97 30.66 -12.89
N VAL A 19 -45.94 29.74 -13.06
CA VAL A 19 -45.84 28.37 -12.59
C VAL A 19 -44.72 27.61 -13.33
N PHE A 20 -44.61 27.79 -14.66
CA PHE A 20 -43.49 27.17 -15.42
C PHE A 20 -42.13 27.72 -15.05
N VAL A 21 -42.00 29.01 -14.82
CA VAL A 21 -40.74 29.63 -14.35
C VAL A 21 -40.39 29.18 -12.95
N SER A 22 -41.35 29.10 -12.04
CA SER A 22 -41.11 28.60 -10.68
C SER A 22 -40.75 27.11 -10.63
N MET A 23 -41.40 26.28 -11.48
CA MET A 23 -41.03 24.87 -11.63
C MET A 23 -39.63 24.71 -12.23
N SER A 24 -39.30 25.52 -13.26
CA SER A 24 -37.97 25.50 -13.87
C SER A 24 -36.89 25.95 -12.90
N CYS A 25 -37.12 26.99 -12.09
CA CYS A 25 -36.20 27.44 -11.07
C CYS A 25 -36.05 26.41 -9.92
N ALA A 26 -37.14 25.74 -9.53
CA ALA A 26 -37.08 24.66 -8.55
C ALA A 26 -36.29 23.45 -9.09
N LEU A 27 -36.47 23.10 -10.37
CA LEU A 27 -35.72 22.01 -11.02
C LEU A 27 -34.23 22.35 -11.16
N VAL A 28 -33.90 23.61 -11.52
CA VAL A 28 -32.51 24.08 -11.60
C VAL A 28 -31.88 24.14 -10.21
N ALA A 29 -32.60 24.61 -9.19
CA ALA A 29 -32.10 24.65 -7.82
C ALA A 29 -31.90 23.25 -7.23
N THR A 30 -32.78 22.28 -7.55
CA THR A 30 -32.58 20.87 -7.13
C THR A 30 -31.46 20.19 -7.90
N ASN A 31 -31.25 20.52 -9.17
CA ASN A 31 -30.14 20.00 -9.97
C ASN A 31 -28.81 20.65 -9.56
N ALA A 32 -28.77 21.94 -9.22
CA ALA A 32 -27.59 22.61 -8.66
C ALA A 32 -27.21 22.02 -7.30
N LYS A 33 -28.18 21.80 -6.38
CA LYS A 33 -27.93 21.10 -5.12
C LYS A 33 -27.45 19.66 -5.31
N ARG A 34 -27.93 18.95 -6.36
CA ARG A 34 -27.45 17.61 -6.68
C ARG A 34 -26.05 17.61 -7.27
N ALA A 35 -25.70 18.60 -8.09
CA ALA A 35 -24.35 18.75 -8.65
C ALA A 35 -23.33 19.11 -7.56
N ASP A 36 -23.69 20.00 -6.64
CA ASP A 36 -22.88 20.33 -5.45
C ASP A 36 -22.74 19.11 -4.54
N ALA A 37 -23.80 18.31 -4.39
CA ALA A 37 -23.79 17.07 -3.62
C ALA A 37 -22.84 16.01 -4.21
N ALA A 38 -22.80 15.85 -5.54
CA ALA A 38 -21.88 14.93 -6.19
C ALA A 38 -20.41 15.40 -6.09
N GLY A 39 -20.17 16.72 -6.15
CA GLY A 39 -18.83 17.30 -6.00
C GLY A 39 -18.23 17.10 -4.60
N SER A 40 -19.04 17.17 -3.55
CA SER A 40 -18.58 17.02 -2.17
C SER A 40 -18.25 15.57 -1.77
N LEU A 41 -18.86 14.56 -2.39
CA LEU A 41 -18.56 13.15 -2.12
C LEU A 41 -17.13 12.75 -2.48
N GLY A 42 -16.43 13.55 -3.29
CA GLY A 42 -15.05 13.29 -3.70
C GLY A 42 -13.99 13.70 -2.67
N SER A 43 -14.29 14.65 -1.78
CA SER A 43 -13.33 15.26 -0.87
C SER A 43 -13.38 14.74 0.58
N ASP A 44 -14.50 14.11 0.97
CA ASP A 44 -14.68 13.63 2.34
C ASP A 44 -13.73 12.48 2.67
N THR A 45 -13.26 12.41 3.91
CA THR A 45 -12.48 11.27 4.41
C THR A 45 -13.27 9.99 4.24
N PHE A 46 -12.73 9.06 3.46
CA PHE A 46 -13.27 7.72 3.27
C PHE A 46 -12.09 6.75 3.08
N VAL A 47 -11.68 6.10 4.16
CA VAL A 47 -10.45 5.31 4.21
C VAL A 47 -10.67 4.00 4.94
N MET A 48 -10.02 2.93 4.49
CA MET A 48 -9.95 1.70 5.29
C MET A 48 -9.13 1.96 6.55
N ASP A 49 -9.53 1.33 7.66
CA ASP A 49 -8.80 1.43 8.93
C ASP A 49 -7.38 0.88 8.78
N ASP A 50 -6.40 1.71 9.05
CA ASP A 50 -4.98 1.39 8.94
C ASP A 50 -4.39 0.77 10.21
N THR A 51 -5.17 0.64 11.28
CA THR A 51 -4.76 -0.07 12.50
C THR A 51 -4.70 -1.60 12.29
N GLY A 52 -5.14 -2.05 11.12
CA GLY A 52 -5.07 -3.44 10.69
C GLY A 52 -6.32 -4.24 10.97
N LEU A 53 -6.22 -5.57 10.75
CA LEU A 53 -7.29 -6.49 11.07
C LEU A 53 -7.47 -6.59 12.57
N THR A 54 -8.73 -6.63 12.99
CA THR A 54 -9.11 -6.98 14.36
C THR A 54 -9.90 -8.29 14.37
N LEU A 55 -10.04 -8.91 15.53
CA LEU A 55 -10.80 -10.12 15.69
C LEU A 55 -12.15 -9.82 16.31
N ARG A 56 -13.20 -10.49 15.82
CA ARG A 56 -14.49 -10.57 16.49
C ARG A 56 -14.74 -11.99 16.95
N THR A 57 -15.05 -12.15 18.23
CA THR A 57 -15.30 -13.45 18.87
C THR A 57 -16.77 -13.69 19.22
N ASN A 58 -17.60 -12.63 19.31
CA ASN A 58 -19.01 -12.70 19.71
C ASN A 58 -19.94 -12.71 18.51
N ASN A 59 -20.95 -13.55 18.52
CA ASN A 59 -22.01 -13.70 17.53
C ASN A 59 -21.54 -14.17 16.14
N GLN A 60 -20.46 -13.64 15.61
CA GLN A 60 -19.85 -14.05 14.36
C GLN A 60 -18.35 -13.95 14.53
N VAL A 61 -17.70 -15.09 14.52
CA VAL A 61 -16.25 -15.20 14.69
C VAL A 61 -15.54 -14.97 13.35
N GLY A 62 -14.51 -14.15 13.36
CA GLY A 62 -13.70 -13.94 12.17
C GLY A 62 -12.93 -12.62 12.15
N PRO A 63 -12.08 -12.45 11.14
CA PRO A 63 -11.37 -11.20 10.93
C PRO A 63 -12.36 -10.09 10.62
N ARG A 64 -12.15 -8.94 11.29
CA ARG A 64 -12.99 -7.76 11.16
C ARG A 64 -12.19 -6.66 10.45
N PHE A 65 -12.77 -6.17 9.37
CA PHE A 65 -12.30 -5.02 8.60
C PHE A 65 -13.17 -3.82 8.91
N LYS A 66 -12.59 -2.64 9.02
CA LYS A 66 -13.30 -1.39 9.28
C LYS A 66 -13.00 -0.36 8.22
N VAL A 67 -13.98 0.49 7.93
CA VAL A 67 -13.82 1.69 7.11
C VAL A 67 -14.20 2.90 7.94
N LYS A 68 -13.34 3.92 7.91
CA LYS A 68 -13.51 5.22 8.55
C LYS A 68 -14.04 6.22 7.54
N MET A 69 -15.00 7.05 7.94
CA MET A 69 -15.58 8.09 7.11
C MET A 69 -15.96 9.32 7.93
N GLU A 70 -15.99 10.46 7.30
CA GLU A 70 -16.53 11.68 7.93
C GLU A 70 -18.00 11.51 8.31
N LYS A 71 -18.44 12.14 9.41
CA LYS A 71 -19.82 12.05 9.88
C LYS A 71 -20.81 12.52 8.82
N GLY A 72 -20.50 13.62 8.14
CA GLY A 72 -21.32 14.14 7.04
C GLY A 72 -21.53 13.13 5.91
N LEU A 73 -20.48 12.38 5.50
CA LEU A 73 -20.60 11.32 4.52
C LEU A 73 -21.45 10.16 5.05
N ALA A 74 -21.25 9.77 6.30
CA ALA A 74 -22.04 8.70 6.93
C ALA A 74 -23.53 9.05 7.00
N ASP A 75 -23.88 10.29 7.34
CA ASP A 75 -25.27 10.76 7.37
C ASP A 75 -25.89 10.74 5.98
N ARG A 76 -25.15 11.14 4.98
CA ARG A 76 -25.59 11.04 3.57
C ARG A 76 -25.79 9.60 3.13
N ILE A 77 -24.90 8.68 3.51
CA ILE A 77 -25.10 7.24 3.25
C ILE A 77 -26.37 6.73 3.90
N LYS A 78 -26.69 7.17 5.14
CA LYS A 78 -27.89 6.76 5.85
C LYS A 78 -29.19 7.31 5.23
N THR A 79 -29.15 8.55 4.73
CA THR A 79 -30.35 9.31 4.32
C THR A 79 -30.55 9.41 2.81
N GLU A 80 -29.49 9.30 2.02
CA GLU A 80 -29.54 9.43 0.56
C GLU A 80 -29.49 8.06 -0.13
N ASN A 81 -29.67 8.06 -1.44
CA ASN A 81 -29.54 6.85 -2.26
C ASN A 81 -28.07 6.52 -2.56
N ILE A 82 -27.26 6.42 -1.51
CA ILE A 82 -25.85 6.02 -1.56
C ILE A 82 -25.75 4.63 -0.96
N THR A 83 -25.09 3.71 -1.67
CA THR A 83 -24.88 2.34 -1.18
C THR A 83 -23.43 2.18 -0.74
N LEU A 84 -23.20 1.84 0.52
CA LEU A 84 -21.91 1.39 1.03
C LEU A 84 -21.80 -0.12 0.86
N SER A 85 -20.70 -0.57 0.28
CA SER A 85 -20.42 -1.98 0.05
C SER A 85 -18.94 -2.30 0.32
N PHE A 86 -18.68 -3.58 0.57
CA PHE A 86 -17.34 -4.14 0.69
C PHE A 86 -17.09 -5.12 -0.46
N LEU A 87 -15.96 -4.96 -1.13
CA LEU A 87 -15.42 -5.91 -2.10
C LEU A 87 -14.43 -6.80 -1.37
N ILE A 88 -14.71 -8.09 -1.33
CA ILE A 88 -14.01 -9.09 -0.53
C ILE A 88 -13.45 -10.15 -1.45
N ALA A 89 -12.17 -10.43 -1.37
CA ALA A 89 -11.57 -11.52 -2.14
C ALA A 89 -10.33 -12.08 -1.43
N PRO A 90 -9.89 -13.28 -1.79
CA PRO A 90 -8.52 -13.68 -1.52
C PRO A 90 -7.56 -12.62 -2.05
N ARG A 91 -6.53 -12.30 -1.28
CA ARG A 91 -5.55 -11.28 -1.69
C ARG A 91 -5.04 -11.47 -3.12
N ALA A 92 -4.80 -12.71 -3.50
CA ALA A 92 -4.34 -13.05 -4.84
C ALA A 92 -5.26 -12.54 -5.97
N ALA A 93 -6.55 -12.34 -5.71
CA ALA A 93 -7.45 -11.73 -6.68
C ALA A 93 -7.17 -10.23 -6.86
N PHE A 94 -6.86 -9.53 -5.78
CA PHE A 94 -6.43 -8.13 -5.82
C PHE A 94 -5.07 -8.00 -6.52
N ASP A 95 -4.11 -8.86 -6.18
CA ASP A 95 -2.78 -8.88 -6.81
C ASP A 95 -2.88 -9.11 -8.33
N LYS A 96 -3.74 -10.03 -8.76
CA LYS A 96 -3.94 -10.35 -10.18
C LYS A 96 -4.39 -9.15 -11.02
N VAL A 97 -5.16 -8.25 -10.43
CA VAL A 97 -5.61 -7.03 -11.09
C VAL A 97 -4.78 -5.79 -10.71
N ASN A 98 -3.62 -6.00 -10.07
CA ASN A 98 -2.77 -4.92 -9.54
C ASN A 98 -3.57 -3.88 -8.74
N TYR A 99 -4.47 -4.34 -7.87
CA TYR A 99 -5.34 -3.48 -7.04
C TYR A 99 -6.22 -2.51 -7.85
N ASN A 100 -6.53 -2.83 -9.12
CA ASN A 100 -7.58 -2.14 -9.84
C ASN A 100 -8.94 -2.62 -9.35
N TYR A 101 -9.47 -1.90 -8.38
CA TYR A 101 -10.74 -2.27 -7.72
C TYR A 101 -11.92 -2.24 -8.69
N GLU A 102 -11.94 -1.32 -9.66
CA GLU A 102 -12.99 -1.28 -10.68
C GLU A 102 -12.99 -2.55 -11.54
N THR A 103 -11.82 -3.01 -11.97
CA THR A 103 -11.70 -4.24 -12.74
C THR A 103 -12.17 -5.45 -11.93
N LEU A 104 -11.78 -5.54 -10.65
CA LEU A 104 -12.20 -6.64 -9.78
C LEU A 104 -13.70 -6.59 -9.49
N LEU A 105 -14.25 -5.40 -9.27
CA LEU A 105 -15.68 -5.18 -9.05
C LEU A 105 -16.49 -5.56 -10.30
N ALA A 106 -16.06 -5.15 -11.49
CA ALA A 106 -16.71 -5.51 -12.75
C ALA A 106 -16.70 -7.03 -12.96
N ALA A 107 -15.58 -7.68 -12.71
CA ALA A 107 -15.47 -9.14 -12.79
C ALA A 107 -16.35 -9.84 -11.76
N ALA A 108 -16.45 -9.31 -10.53
CA ALA A 108 -17.33 -9.84 -9.50
C ALA A 108 -18.83 -9.70 -9.86
N LYS A 109 -19.22 -8.57 -10.46
CA LYS A 109 -20.61 -8.33 -10.93
C LYS A 109 -20.98 -9.19 -12.14
N ALA A 110 -20.04 -9.48 -13.02
CA ALA A 110 -20.27 -10.29 -14.22
C ALA A 110 -20.31 -11.80 -13.94
N ALA A 111 -19.69 -12.25 -12.87
CA ALA A 111 -19.60 -13.67 -12.54
C ALA A 111 -20.88 -14.18 -11.85
N THR A 112 -21.23 -15.43 -12.11
CA THR A 112 -22.36 -16.11 -11.48
C THR A 112 -21.87 -17.26 -10.59
N GLY A 113 -22.52 -17.43 -9.43
CA GLY A 113 -22.24 -18.54 -8.53
C GLY A 113 -20.87 -18.49 -7.85
N THR A 114 -20.27 -19.65 -7.62
CA THR A 114 -19.01 -19.82 -6.88
C THR A 114 -17.76 -19.46 -7.66
N SER A 115 -17.88 -19.14 -8.94
CA SER A 115 -16.75 -18.77 -9.81
C SER A 115 -16.38 -17.27 -9.72
N ALA A 116 -17.12 -16.47 -8.97
CA ALA A 116 -16.84 -15.05 -8.81
C ALA A 116 -15.46 -14.83 -8.16
N PRO A 117 -14.59 -13.99 -8.75
CA PRO A 117 -13.25 -13.72 -8.22
C PRO A 117 -13.28 -12.92 -6.91
N ALA A 118 -14.39 -12.25 -6.64
CA ALA A 118 -14.62 -11.49 -5.43
C ALA A 118 -16.09 -11.54 -5.03
N ARG A 119 -16.36 -11.34 -3.75
CA ARG A 119 -17.72 -11.21 -3.20
C ARG A 119 -18.02 -9.74 -2.93
N ILE A 120 -19.24 -9.32 -3.22
CA ILE A 120 -19.77 -8.01 -2.85
C ILE A 120 -20.70 -8.17 -1.66
N GLN A 121 -20.44 -7.42 -0.60
CA GLN A 121 -21.28 -7.37 0.58
C GLN A 121 -21.79 -5.94 0.80
N VAL A 122 -23.08 -5.72 0.67
CA VAL A 122 -23.70 -4.44 1.02
C VAL A 122 -23.69 -4.27 2.53
N ALA A 123 -23.24 -3.11 3.00
CA ALA A 123 -23.24 -2.78 4.41
C ALA A 123 -24.67 -2.44 4.90
N ASP A 124 -24.97 -2.86 6.10
CA ASP A 124 -26.19 -2.44 6.79
C ASP A 124 -25.99 -1.00 7.30
N LYS A 125 -26.69 -0.05 6.70
CA LYS A 125 -26.61 1.37 7.06
C LYS A 125 -26.92 1.64 8.53
N ALA A 126 -27.80 0.83 9.14
CA ALA A 126 -28.15 0.95 10.55
C ALA A 126 -27.00 0.57 11.50
N LYS A 127 -26.00 -0.13 11.00
CA LYS A 127 -24.80 -0.53 11.76
C LYS A 127 -23.61 0.41 11.59
N ILE A 128 -23.78 1.53 10.90
CA ILE A 128 -22.79 2.60 10.89
C ILE A 128 -22.85 3.29 12.24
N TYR A 129 -21.75 3.26 12.98
CA TYR A 129 -21.62 3.81 14.33
C TYR A 129 -20.63 4.97 14.37
N GLU A 130 -20.70 5.79 15.40
CA GLU A 130 -19.80 6.91 15.63
C GLU A 130 -18.77 6.55 16.70
N GLU A 131 -17.53 6.92 16.45
CA GLU A 131 -16.41 6.77 17.39
C GLU A 131 -15.44 7.94 17.18
N GLY A 132 -15.27 8.78 18.19
CA GLY A 132 -14.50 10.02 18.10
C GLY A 132 -15.10 11.00 17.07
N ASP A 133 -14.26 11.54 16.23
CA ASP A 133 -14.63 12.52 15.20
C ASP A 133 -15.18 11.91 13.92
N TYR A 134 -15.22 10.58 13.83
CA TYR A 134 -15.56 9.84 12.62
C TYR A 134 -16.73 8.89 12.82
N SER A 135 -17.29 8.47 11.70
CA SER A 135 -18.22 7.35 11.61
C SER A 135 -17.52 6.13 11.03
N TRP A 136 -17.97 4.96 11.43
CA TRP A 136 -17.36 3.68 11.09
C TRP A 136 -18.38 2.67 10.60
N ALA A 137 -17.97 1.85 9.62
CA ALA A 137 -18.68 0.64 9.28
C ALA A 137 -17.72 -0.56 9.34
N SER A 138 -18.23 -1.70 9.77
CA SER A 138 -17.44 -2.91 9.95
C SER A 138 -17.96 -4.06 9.12
N LEU A 139 -17.05 -4.89 8.65
CA LEU A 139 -17.31 -6.17 8.03
C LEU A 139 -16.59 -7.27 8.81
N VAL A 140 -17.29 -8.33 9.16
CA VAL A 140 -16.69 -9.56 9.71
C VAL A 140 -16.81 -10.66 8.67
N ILE A 141 -15.71 -11.32 8.35
CA ILE A 141 -15.70 -12.45 7.43
C ILE A 141 -15.73 -13.73 8.24
N ASN A 142 -16.79 -14.51 8.08
CA ASN A 142 -16.82 -15.88 8.61
C ASN A 142 -15.98 -16.77 7.69
N THR A 143 -14.82 -17.18 8.16
CA THR A 143 -13.92 -18.09 7.44
C THR A 143 -14.13 -19.51 7.94
N GLY A 144 -14.62 -20.40 7.07
CA GLY A 144 -14.63 -21.83 7.35
C GLY A 144 -13.24 -22.39 7.62
N GLU A 145 -13.15 -23.52 8.28
CA GLU A 145 -11.89 -24.13 8.75
C GLU A 145 -10.82 -24.21 7.67
N ALA A 146 -11.17 -24.68 6.46
CA ALA A 146 -10.26 -24.80 5.34
C ALA A 146 -9.65 -23.45 4.84
N ASN A 147 -10.25 -22.33 5.22
CA ASN A 147 -9.83 -21.00 4.78
C ASN A 147 -9.26 -20.13 5.90
N ARG A 148 -9.02 -20.68 7.09
CA ARG A 148 -8.51 -19.91 8.23
C ARG A 148 -7.10 -19.34 8.00
N THR A 149 -6.31 -19.98 7.15
CA THR A 149 -4.98 -19.52 6.72
C THR A 149 -5.00 -18.73 5.42
N LEU A 150 -6.16 -18.62 4.74
CA LEU A 150 -6.28 -17.88 3.50
C LEU A 150 -6.31 -16.37 3.80
N ASP A 151 -5.33 -15.65 3.29
CA ASP A 151 -5.35 -14.19 3.40
C ASP A 151 -6.47 -13.61 2.55
N MET A 152 -7.26 -12.82 3.20
CA MET A 152 -8.32 -12.04 2.59
C MET A 152 -7.91 -10.59 2.52
N SER A 153 -8.32 -9.91 1.47
CA SER A 153 -8.27 -8.47 1.36
C SER A 153 -9.67 -7.92 1.17
N VAL A 154 -9.88 -6.73 1.71
CA VAL A 154 -11.17 -6.05 1.66
C VAL A 154 -10.95 -4.60 1.30
N VAL A 155 -11.78 -4.05 0.43
CA VAL A 155 -11.89 -2.62 0.20
C VAL A 155 -13.36 -2.20 0.27
N ALA A 156 -13.65 -1.12 1.00
CA ALA A 156 -14.97 -0.52 1.00
C ALA A 156 -15.13 0.40 -0.21
N TYR A 157 -16.35 0.52 -0.71
CA TYR A 157 -16.69 1.49 -1.74
C TYR A 157 -18.13 1.97 -1.57
N ILE A 158 -18.39 3.19 -2.03
CA ILE A 158 -19.74 3.75 -2.13
C ILE A 158 -20.14 3.85 -3.59
N THR A 159 -21.41 3.55 -3.85
CA THR A 159 -22.03 3.74 -5.18
C THR A 159 -23.10 4.80 -5.06
N TYR A 160 -23.07 5.80 -5.94
CA TYR A 160 -24.03 6.91 -5.99
C TYR A 160 -24.23 7.38 -7.43
N SER A 161 -25.31 8.16 -7.68
CA SER A 161 -25.54 8.76 -8.99
C SER A 161 -24.79 10.07 -9.16
N ASP A 162 -24.23 10.32 -10.35
CA ASP A 162 -23.54 11.56 -10.71
C ASP A 162 -24.50 12.75 -11.00
N GLY A 163 -25.80 12.55 -10.81
CA GLY A 163 -26.82 13.54 -11.14
C GLY A 163 -27.24 13.53 -12.62
N ALA A 164 -26.45 12.96 -13.50
CA ALA A 164 -26.81 12.69 -14.92
C ALA A 164 -27.41 11.28 -15.11
N GLY A 165 -27.50 10.52 -14.02
CA GLY A 165 -28.08 9.17 -14.00
C GLY A 165 -27.07 8.03 -14.10
N SER A 166 -25.80 8.33 -14.29
CA SER A 166 -24.74 7.32 -14.26
C SER A 166 -24.37 6.96 -12.81
N LEU A 167 -24.08 5.69 -12.58
CA LEU A 167 -23.59 5.22 -11.29
C LEU A 167 -22.07 5.33 -11.21
N ILE A 168 -21.60 6.01 -10.19
CA ILE A 168 -20.18 6.17 -9.87
C ILE A 168 -19.84 5.33 -8.66
N ASN A 169 -18.69 4.63 -8.70
CA ASN A 169 -18.11 3.98 -7.54
C ASN A 169 -16.92 4.81 -7.04
N ARG A 170 -16.89 5.07 -5.73
CA ARG A 170 -15.73 5.63 -5.04
C ARG A 170 -15.22 4.63 -4.04
N PHE A 171 -13.98 4.18 -4.20
CA PHE A 171 -13.34 3.27 -3.26
C PHE A 171 -12.69 4.03 -2.10
N ALA A 172 -12.72 3.41 -0.92
CA ALA A 172 -12.00 3.91 0.22
C ALA A 172 -10.50 3.92 -0.06
N ALA A 173 -9.81 4.96 0.37
CA ALA A 173 -8.35 4.96 0.37
C ALA A 173 -7.84 3.82 1.28
N THR A 174 -6.81 3.12 0.84
CA THR A 174 -6.44 1.85 1.45
C THR A 174 -4.93 1.67 1.43
N ASP A 175 -4.34 1.44 2.60
CA ASP A 175 -3.04 0.77 2.69
C ASP A 175 -3.29 -0.73 2.56
N VAL A 176 -3.03 -1.25 1.36
CA VAL A 176 -3.29 -2.66 1.03
C VAL A 176 -2.50 -3.65 1.90
N GLU A 177 -1.38 -3.21 2.48
CA GLU A 177 -0.58 -4.04 3.38
C GLU A 177 -1.24 -4.19 4.76
N LYS A 178 -2.05 -3.20 5.18
CA LYS A 178 -2.71 -3.19 6.48
C LYS A 178 -4.11 -3.79 6.48
N VAL A 179 -4.79 -3.77 5.33
CA VAL A 179 -6.17 -4.30 5.21
C VAL A 179 -6.22 -5.72 4.67
N ARG A 180 -5.23 -6.51 5.00
CA ARG A 180 -5.13 -7.91 4.60
C ARG A 180 -4.72 -8.78 5.77
N GLY A 181 -5.09 -10.03 5.71
CA GLY A 181 -4.65 -11.03 6.65
C GLY A 181 -5.58 -12.23 6.68
N ASN A 182 -5.22 -13.16 7.50
CA ASN A 182 -5.98 -14.38 7.73
C ASN A 182 -6.34 -14.52 9.22
N LEU A 183 -7.29 -15.41 9.48
CA LEU A 183 -7.75 -15.64 10.84
C LEU A 183 -6.62 -16.11 11.76
N TYR A 184 -5.71 -16.94 11.25
CA TYR A 184 -4.57 -17.44 12.00
C TYR A 184 -3.67 -16.30 12.51
N ASN A 185 -3.27 -15.36 11.63
CA ASN A 185 -2.41 -14.25 12.03
C ASN A 185 -3.13 -13.28 12.96
N VAL A 186 -4.40 -13.02 12.72
CA VAL A 186 -5.19 -12.12 13.59
C VAL A 186 -5.33 -12.70 14.98
N VAL A 187 -5.58 -14.00 15.09
CA VAL A 187 -5.63 -14.69 16.39
C VAL A 187 -4.30 -14.60 17.10
N ASN A 188 -3.20 -14.89 16.44
CA ASN A 188 -1.86 -14.85 17.04
C ASN A 188 -1.44 -13.45 17.51
N THR A 189 -1.71 -12.42 16.70
CA THR A 189 -1.23 -11.07 17.00
C THR A 189 -2.18 -10.29 17.89
N THR A 190 -3.49 -10.36 17.63
CA THR A 190 -4.49 -9.55 18.34
C THR A 190 -4.93 -10.20 19.65
N ALA A 191 -5.09 -11.51 19.66
CA ALA A 191 -5.53 -12.22 20.85
C ALA A 191 -4.52 -12.19 21.98
N LEU A 192 -3.23 -12.26 21.63
CA LEU A 192 -2.14 -12.18 22.62
C LEU A 192 -1.85 -10.74 23.08
N SER A 193 -2.57 -9.74 22.59
CA SER A 193 -2.50 -8.37 23.10
C SER A 193 -3.63 -7.98 24.06
N ASP A 194 -4.63 -8.86 24.22
CA ASP A 194 -5.81 -8.61 25.05
C ASP A 194 -6.16 -9.87 25.86
N ALA A 195 -6.11 -9.76 27.19
CA ALA A 195 -6.31 -10.90 28.11
C ALA A 195 -7.71 -11.53 27.97
N VAL A 196 -8.75 -10.74 27.72
CA VAL A 196 -10.13 -11.25 27.55
C VAL A 196 -10.23 -12.01 26.25
N LEU A 197 -9.73 -11.45 25.16
CA LEU A 197 -9.69 -12.12 23.85
C LEU A 197 -8.82 -13.38 23.88
N ALA A 198 -7.65 -13.32 24.53
CA ALA A 198 -6.79 -14.48 24.68
C ALA A 198 -7.54 -15.63 25.40
N LYS A 199 -8.24 -15.34 26.50
CA LYS A 199 -9.05 -16.32 27.22
C LYS A 199 -10.16 -16.89 26.34
N ASP A 200 -10.92 -16.04 25.65
CA ASP A 200 -12.01 -16.46 24.79
C ASP A 200 -11.53 -17.37 23.65
N ILE A 201 -10.40 -17.03 23.03
CA ILE A 201 -9.82 -17.82 21.94
C ILE A 201 -9.29 -19.15 22.45
N LEU A 202 -8.57 -19.14 23.55
CA LEU A 202 -8.02 -20.36 24.16
C LEU A 202 -9.09 -21.31 24.65
N GLY A 203 -10.24 -20.77 25.09
CA GLY A 203 -11.40 -21.52 25.51
C GLY A 203 -12.35 -21.95 24.39
N ASN A 204 -12.19 -21.40 23.18
CA ASN A 204 -13.14 -21.64 22.08
C ASN A 204 -12.64 -22.73 21.14
N SER A 205 -13.36 -23.87 21.10
CA SER A 205 -13.03 -25.01 20.23
C SER A 205 -13.15 -24.68 18.73
N GLU A 206 -13.90 -23.66 18.33
CA GLU A 206 -14.00 -23.23 16.92
C GLU A 206 -12.68 -22.71 16.38
N PHE A 207 -11.85 -22.12 17.22
CA PHE A 207 -10.51 -21.72 16.81
C PHE A 207 -9.55 -22.89 16.72
N GLY A 208 -9.88 -24.05 17.33
CA GLY A 208 -9.17 -25.33 17.21
C GLY A 208 -7.66 -25.17 17.05
N TRP A 209 -7.06 -24.34 17.86
CA TRP A 209 -5.66 -23.98 17.74
C TRP A 209 -5.22 -23.70 16.33
N TYR A 210 -5.62 -22.51 15.82
CA TYR A 210 -5.09 -21.90 14.63
C TYR A 210 -5.36 -22.59 13.30
N GLY A 211 -6.50 -23.20 13.14
CA GLY A 211 -6.91 -23.76 11.87
C GLY A 211 -6.47 -25.19 11.64
N ALA A 212 -6.54 -25.67 10.43
CA ALA A 212 -6.21 -27.02 10.05
C ALA A 212 -4.75 -27.35 10.42
N GLY A 213 -4.55 -28.10 11.47
CA GLY A 213 -3.26 -28.42 12.06
C GLY A 213 -3.08 -27.76 13.42
N ASN A 214 -2.62 -28.53 14.36
CA ASN A 214 -2.35 -28.11 15.73
C ASN A 214 -1.05 -27.27 15.82
N TYR A 215 -1.06 -26.08 15.20
CA TYR A 215 0.12 -25.22 15.28
C TYR A 215 0.25 -24.62 16.69
N PRO A 216 1.46 -24.49 17.22
CA PRO A 216 1.69 -23.91 18.54
C PRO A 216 1.32 -22.42 18.57
N ILE A 217 0.98 -21.93 19.75
CA ILE A 217 0.95 -20.49 20.02
C ILE A 217 2.39 -19.98 20.04
N GLU A 218 2.62 -18.79 19.54
CA GLU A 218 3.92 -18.13 19.57
C GLU A 218 3.86 -16.86 20.40
N ILE A 219 4.78 -16.71 21.31
CA ILE A 219 5.00 -15.53 22.13
C ILE A 219 6.33 -14.90 21.68
N SER A 220 6.25 -13.70 21.12
CA SER A 220 7.43 -12.98 20.62
C SER A 220 7.85 -11.82 21.50
N THR A 221 7.03 -11.44 22.50
CA THR A 221 7.34 -10.35 23.42
C THR A 221 6.97 -10.67 24.86
N THR A 222 7.64 -10.01 25.80
CA THR A 222 7.33 -10.14 27.25
C THR A 222 5.92 -9.66 27.56
N GLU A 223 5.44 -8.62 26.87
CA GLU A 223 4.07 -8.12 27.03
C GLU A 223 3.03 -9.16 26.65
N GLN A 224 3.25 -9.92 25.58
CA GLN A 224 2.38 -11.03 25.19
C GLN A 224 2.37 -12.14 26.27
N ALA A 225 3.51 -12.45 26.88
CA ALA A 225 3.60 -13.41 27.96
C ALA A 225 2.81 -12.95 29.19
N GLU A 226 2.89 -11.67 29.56
CA GLU A 226 2.11 -11.08 30.65
C GLU A 226 0.60 -11.09 30.35
N VAL A 227 0.19 -10.76 29.12
CA VAL A 227 -1.21 -10.85 28.72
C VAL A 227 -1.72 -12.28 28.84
N LEU A 228 -0.93 -13.25 28.39
CA LEU A 228 -1.28 -14.65 28.48
C LEU A 228 -1.46 -15.12 29.93
N LYS A 229 -0.54 -14.74 30.81
CA LYS A 229 -0.66 -14.97 32.26
C LYS A 229 -1.95 -14.37 32.82
N ASN A 230 -2.20 -13.10 32.52
CA ASN A 230 -3.34 -12.36 33.04
C ASN A 230 -4.69 -12.80 32.46
N SER A 231 -4.68 -13.53 31.34
CA SER A 231 -5.90 -14.06 30.73
C SER A 231 -6.60 -15.10 31.62
N GLY A 232 -5.86 -15.81 32.49
CA GLY A 232 -6.36 -16.93 33.26
C GLY A 232 -6.85 -18.09 32.38
N ALA A 233 -6.31 -18.21 31.16
CA ALA A 233 -6.68 -19.28 30.24
C ALA A 233 -6.04 -20.61 30.64
N ASP A 234 -6.73 -21.70 30.36
CA ASP A 234 -6.19 -23.06 30.51
C ASP A 234 -5.39 -23.42 29.25
N PHE A 235 -4.11 -23.70 29.43
CA PHE A 235 -3.21 -24.14 28.37
C PHE A 235 -2.98 -25.66 28.38
N SER A 236 -3.65 -26.40 29.22
CA SER A 236 -3.45 -27.86 29.31
C SER A 236 -3.67 -28.51 27.94
N GLY A 237 -2.73 -29.34 27.52
CA GLY A 237 -2.75 -29.99 26.22
C GLY A 237 -2.41 -29.10 25.02
N LYS A 238 -1.96 -27.85 25.25
CA LYS A 238 -1.60 -26.90 24.20
C LYS A 238 -0.09 -26.63 24.19
N VAL A 239 0.46 -26.48 23.01
CA VAL A 239 1.88 -26.11 22.83
C VAL A 239 1.97 -24.59 22.74
N VAL A 240 2.70 -24.00 23.67
CA VAL A 240 3.01 -22.56 23.67
C VAL A 240 4.52 -22.42 23.51
N LEU A 241 4.95 -21.73 22.47
CA LEU A 241 6.35 -21.49 22.18
C LEU A 241 6.70 -20.03 22.43
N ALA A 242 7.88 -19.79 22.99
CA ALA A 242 8.38 -18.44 23.18
C ALA A 242 9.79 -18.30 22.63
N ASP A 243 10.08 -17.16 22.02
CA ASP A 243 11.44 -16.80 21.63
C ASP A 243 12.35 -16.78 22.86
N SER A 244 13.60 -17.16 22.71
CA SER A 244 14.58 -17.25 23.81
C SER A 244 14.85 -15.92 24.50
N SER A 245 14.54 -14.80 23.88
CA SER A 245 14.67 -13.44 24.41
C SER A 245 13.48 -13.00 25.28
N VAL A 246 12.38 -13.77 25.28
CA VAL A 246 11.17 -13.41 26.01
C VAL A 246 11.28 -13.80 27.47
N ASN A 247 11.02 -12.85 28.36
CA ASN A 247 10.91 -13.13 29.79
C ASN A 247 9.54 -13.77 30.10
N ILE A 248 9.55 -15.04 30.47
CA ILE A 248 8.33 -15.80 30.74
C ILE A 248 8.00 -15.72 32.24
N PRO A 249 6.82 -15.23 32.62
CA PRO A 249 6.34 -15.23 33.99
C PRO A 249 6.33 -16.63 34.61
N SER A 250 6.70 -16.74 35.87
CA SER A 250 6.80 -18.03 36.58
C SER A 250 5.48 -18.82 36.60
N GLU A 251 4.35 -18.10 36.62
CA GLU A 251 3.00 -18.67 36.70
C GLU A 251 2.62 -19.47 35.44
N ILE A 252 3.21 -19.15 34.30
CA ILE A 252 2.94 -19.84 33.03
C ILE A 252 4.14 -20.62 32.50
N SER A 253 5.30 -20.50 33.13
CA SER A 253 6.57 -21.09 32.68
C SER A 253 6.51 -22.60 32.46
N GLY A 254 5.72 -23.32 33.24
CA GLY A 254 5.54 -24.77 33.09
C GLY A 254 4.84 -25.18 31.77
N ASN A 255 4.08 -24.30 31.16
CA ASN A 255 3.31 -24.54 29.94
C ASN A 255 3.96 -23.94 28.66
N VAL A 256 4.99 -23.10 28.85
CA VAL A 256 5.68 -22.44 27.73
C VAL A 256 7.01 -23.15 27.49
N LYS A 257 7.29 -23.43 26.23
CA LYS A 257 8.56 -24.00 25.76
C LYS A 257 9.37 -22.90 25.08
N THR A 258 10.60 -22.72 25.50
CA THR A 258 11.55 -21.82 24.84
C THR A 258 12.03 -22.46 23.55
N VAL A 259 12.05 -21.68 22.48
CA VAL A 259 12.56 -22.10 21.18
C VAL A 259 14.02 -21.69 21.06
N THR A 260 14.85 -22.59 20.55
CA THR A 260 16.23 -22.27 20.16
C THR A 260 16.28 -21.91 18.68
N GLU A 261 17.13 -20.96 18.30
CA GLU A 261 17.31 -20.53 16.92
C GLU A 261 18.57 -21.16 16.31
N GLN A 262 18.42 -21.74 15.13
CA GLN A 262 19.53 -22.33 14.39
C GLN A 262 19.48 -21.91 12.92
N ALA A 263 20.58 -21.35 12.42
CA ALA A 263 20.70 -21.09 10.99
C ALA A 263 20.91 -22.40 10.20
N VAL A 264 20.16 -22.57 9.13
CA VAL A 264 20.41 -23.62 8.15
C VAL A 264 21.62 -23.24 7.33
N GLY A 265 22.62 -24.09 7.29
CA GLY A 265 23.86 -23.85 6.54
C GLY A 265 23.64 -23.70 5.03
N GLY A 266 24.65 -23.13 4.37
CA GLY A 266 24.67 -22.90 2.92
C GLY A 266 24.30 -21.48 2.51
N ASN A 267 24.30 -21.25 1.19
CA ASN A 267 23.98 -19.94 0.63
C ASN A 267 22.49 -19.60 0.80
N LYS A 268 22.21 -18.32 0.83
CA LYS A 268 20.86 -17.77 0.71
C LYS A 268 20.13 -18.40 -0.48
N ALA A 269 18.94 -18.93 -0.27
CA ALA A 269 18.14 -19.46 -1.35
C ALA A 269 17.63 -18.32 -2.24
N GLU A 270 17.69 -18.48 -3.54
CA GLU A 270 17.19 -17.49 -4.49
C GLU A 270 16.10 -18.10 -5.35
N ILE A 271 14.95 -17.43 -5.42
CA ILE A 271 13.80 -17.80 -6.24
C ILE A 271 13.50 -16.64 -7.17
N VAL A 272 13.63 -16.86 -8.47
CA VAL A 272 13.18 -15.94 -9.50
C VAL A 272 11.85 -16.46 -10.04
N LEU A 273 10.79 -15.65 -9.88
CA LEU A 273 9.44 -16.03 -10.31
C LEU A 273 9.35 -16.05 -11.84
N GLY A 274 8.85 -17.14 -12.37
CA GLY A 274 8.62 -17.36 -13.80
C GLY A 274 7.19 -17.78 -14.08
N SER A 275 7.01 -18.70 -15.00
CA SER A 275 5.70 -19.30 -15.32
C SER A 275 5.25 -20.36 -14.29
N GLY A 276 6.17 -20.85 -13.47
CA GLY A 276 5.85 -21.78 -12.38
C GLY A 276 5.13 -21.09 -11.23
N THR A 277 4.27 -21.82 -10.56
CA THR A 277 3.51 -21.32 -9.38
C THR A 277 4.03 -21.91 -8.08
N SER A 278 4.92 -22.88 -8.11
CA SER A 278 5.43 -23.58 -6.93
C SER A 278 6.95 -23.72 -7.01
N TYR A 279 7.63 -23.43 -5.90
CA TYR A 279 9.09 -23.44 -5.80
C TYR A 279 9.51 -24.14 -4.51
N ALA A 280 10.47 -25.04 -4.59
CA ALA A 280 11.00 -25.75 -3.44
C ALA A 280 12.26 -25.09 -2.90
N VAL A 281 12.33 -24.93 -1.58
CA VAL A 281 13.51 -24.49 -0.86
C VAL A 281 14.03 -25.68 -0.05
N ASP A 282 15.26 -26.07 -0.30
CA ASP A 282 15.92 -27.15 0.43
C ASP A 282 16.36 -26.67 1.81
N MET A 283 15.86 -27.32 2.86
CA MET A 283 16.23 -27.10 4.26
C MET A 283 17.24 -28.13 4.77
N GLY A 284 17.59 -29.11 3.96
CA GLY A 284 18.37 -30.26 4.38
C GLY A 284 17.59 -31.20 5.30
N THR A 285 18.30 -32.17 5.88
CA THR A 285 17.71 -33.09 6.85
C THR A 285 17.63 -32.40 8.21
N LEU A 286 16.42 -32.19 8.69
CA LEU A 286 16.17 -31.68 10.04
C LEU A 286 15.90 -32.84 10.99
N ASP A 287 16.56 -32.82 12.14
CA ASP A 287 16.51 -33.91 13.11
C ASP A 287 15.34 -33.67 14.09
N GLY A 288 14.25 -34.42 13.94
CA GLY A 288 13.05 -34.38 14.77
C GLY A 288 11.76 -34.28 13.95
N ASN A 289 10.66 -33.98 14.64
CA ASN A 289 9.33 -33.86 14.04
C ASN A 289 9.06 -32.43 13.65
N VAL A 290 8.79 -32.17 12.38
CA VAL A 290 8.42 -30.82 11.94
C VAL A 290 7.04 -30.47 12.45
N VAL A 291 6.97 -29.40 13.22
CA VAL A 291 5.74 -28.86 13.82
C VAL A 291 5.09 -27.86 12.87
N LYS A 292 5.92 -26.99 12.29
CA LYS A 292 5.46 -25.91 11.44
C LYS A 292 6.57 -25.41 10.51
N ALA A 293 6.20 -24.94 9.34
CA ALA A 293 7.08 -24.15 8.47
C ALA A 293 6.40 -22.83 8.13
N THR A 294 7.15 -21.72 8.20
CA THR A 294 6.61 -20.37 7.92
C THR A 294 7.59 -19.53 7.12
N ILE A 295 7.07 -18.63 6.30
CA ILE A 295 7.82 -17.57 5.65
C ILE A 295 7.02 -16.27 5.73
N GLY A 296 7.63 -15.22 6.25
CA GLY A 296 6.92 -13.94 6.45
C GLY A 296 5.64 -14.08 7.29
N GLY A 297 5.63 -14.97 8.29
CA GLY A 297 4.46 -15.27 9.13
C GLY A 297 3.40 -16.16 8.47
N LYS A 298 3.63 -16.60 7.22
CA LYS A 298 2.71 -17.49 6.52
C LYS A 298 3.13 -18.94 6.67
N VAL A 299 2.18 -19.81 7.04
CA VAL A 299 2.40 -21.26 7.05
C VAL A 299 2.57 -21.80 5.63
N VAL A 300 3.58 -22.62 5.43
CA VAL A 300 3.93 -23.26 4.17
C VAL A 300 4.11 -24.76 4.37
N SER A 301 4.03 -25.53 3.30
CA SER A 301 4.20 -26.98 3.39
C SER A 301 5.68 -27.38 3.47
N TYR A 302 5.96 -28.38 4.30
CA TYR A 302 7.26 -29.04 4.40
C TYR A 302 7.10 -30.54 4.17
N ALA A 303 7.93 -31.07 3.32
CA ALA A 303 8.05 -32.51 3.09
C ALA A 303 9.45 -32.87 2.58
N ASP A 304 9.98 -34.00 3.02
CA ASP A 304 11.23 -34.58 2.52
C ASP A 304 12.42 -33.60 2.49
N GLY A 305 12.60 -32.83 3.57
CA GLY A 305 13.69 -31.87 3.70
C GLY A 305 13.47 -30.57 2.92
N LYS A 306 12.31 -30.36 2.32
CA LYS A 306 12.02 -29.19 1.49
C LYS A 306 10.77 -28.46 1.94
N VAL A 307 10.83 -27.14 1.87
CA VAL A 307 9.67 -26.27 1.99
C VAL A 307 9.18 -25.91 0.59
N THR A 308 7.89 -26.07 0.35
CA THR A 308 7.26 -25.65 -0.89
C THR A 308 6.61 -24.29 -0.72
N LEU A 309 7.05 -23.33 -1.54
CA LEU A 309 6.51 -21.98 -1.61
C LEU A 309 5.58 -21.88 -2.82
N ASP A 310 4.29 -21.79 -2.56
CA ASP A 310 3.28 -21.68 -3.61
C ASP A 310 2.92 -20.22 -3.85
N PHE A 311 3.06 -19.78 -5.09
CA PHE A 311 2.69 -18.48 -5.60
C PHE A 311 1.44 -18.56 -6.50
N ASP A 312 0.62 -19.58 -6.30
CA ASP A 312 -0.67 -19.71 -6.95
C ASP A 312 -1.66 -18.64 -6.47
N PHE A 313 -2.84 -18.63 -7.07
CA PHE A 313 -3.89 -17.67 -6.73
C PHE A 313 -4.27 -17.67 -5.23
N LYS A 314 -4.16 -18.80 -4.55
CA LYS A 314 -4.50 -18.92 -3.11
C LYS A 314 -3.36 -18.49 -2.19
N ASN A 315 -2.12 -18.59 -2.67
CA ASN A 315 -0.93 -18.51 -1.84
C ASN A 315 0.04 -17.35 -2.19
N ARG A 316 -0.37 -16.38 -3.01
CA ARG A 316 0.46 -15.23 -3.42
C ARG A 316 0.79 -14.23 -2.31
N LEU A 317 0.91 -14.70 -1.08
CA LEU A 317 1.07 -13.84 0.09
C LEU A 317 2.47 -13.79 0.62
N ILE A 318 3.33 -14.57 0.03
CA ILE A 318 4.74 -14.51 0.36
C ILE A 318 5.24 -13.20 -0.21
N LYS A 319 5.69 -12.31 0.67
CA LYS A 319 6.28 -11.05 0.24
C LYS A 319 7.50 -11.33 -0.63
N HIS A 320 7.61 -10.60 -1.73
CA HIS A 320 8.82 -10.66 -2.54
C HIS A 320 9.94 -9.86 -1.89
N GLY A 321 11.16 -10.21 -2.17
CA GLY A 321 12.36 -9.66 -1.55
C GLY A 321 13.00 -10.62 -0.55
N GLU A 322 13.75 -10.07 0.38
CA GLU A 322 14.43 -10.83 1.42
C GLU A 322 13.44 -11.30 2.48
N GLN A 323 13.44 -12.58 2.76
CA GLN A 323 12.57 -13.23 3.73
C GLN A 323 13.37 -14.27 4.53
N THR A 324 12.94 -14.54 5.74
CA THR A 324 13.42 -15.68 6.52
C THR A 324 12.37 -16.78 6.46
N LEU A 325 12.79 -17.95 6.01
CA LEU A 325 12.05 -19.19 6.05
C LEU A 325 12.39 -19.91 7.34
N THR A 326 11.41 -20.17 8.18
CA THR A 326 11.58 -20.83 9.47
C THR A 326 10.85 -22.16 9.50
N VAL A 327 11.54 -23.23 9.88
CA VAL A 327 10.96 -24.55 10.15
C VAL A 327 11.14 -24.87 11.62
N THR A 328 10.04 -24.96 12.35
CA THR A 328 10.03 -25.34 13.77
C THR A 328 9.98 -26.85 13.90
N VAL A 329 10.95 -27.41 14.60
CA VAL A 329 11.11 -28.86 14.82
C VAL A 329 11.04 -29.15 16.31
N GLU A 330 10.32 -30.20 16.65
CA GLU A 330 10.30 -30.79 17.98
C GLU A 330 11.16 -32.05 18.03
N LYS A 331 12.03 -32.13 19.03
CA LYS A 331 12.79 -33.34 19.36
C LYS A 331 12.93 -33.49 20.87
N ASP A 332 12.50 -34.62 21.40
CA ASP A 332 12.59 -34.94 22.84
C ASP A 332 12.00 -33.84 23.76
N GLY A 333 10.89 -33.21 23.31
CA GLY A 333 10.23 -32.12 24.04
C GLY A 333 10.93 -30.77 23.95
N GLN A 334 11.99 -30.65 23.15
CA GLN A 334 12.68 -29.39 22.84
C GLN A 334 12.26 -28.89 21.48
N TYR A 335 12.23 -27.57 21.31
CA TYR A 335 11.82 -26.94 20.06
C TYR A 335 12.96 -26.11 19.49
N THR A 336 13.20 -26.26 18.20
CA THR A 336 14.23 -25.52 17.46
C THR A 336 13.64 -24.91 16.19
N ASN A 337 13.85 -23.62 15.99
CA ASN A 337 13.58 -22.93 14.74
C ASN A 337 14.81 -23.01 13.84
N TYR A 338 14.68 -23.67 12.70
CA TYR A 338 15.70 -23.71 11.66
C TYR A 338 15.42 -22.63 10.65
N ASN A 339 16.30 -21.63 10.57
CA ASN A 339 16.12 -20.44 9.75
C ASN A 339 16.99 -20.48 8.50
N LYS A 340 16.40 -20.16 7.37
CA LYS A 340 17.09 -19.99 6.08
C LYS A 340 16.68 -18.71 5.40
N GLU A 341 17.68 -17.92 5.02
CA GLU A 341 17.44 -16.71 4.23
C GLU A 341 17.02 -17.08 2.79
N VAL A 342 15.96 -16.42 2.32
CA VAL A 342 15.40 -16.61 0.98
C VAL A 342 15.23 -15.25 0.31
N LEU A 343 15.71 -15.11 -0.92
CA LEU A 343 15.45 -13.95 -1.77
C LEU A 343 14.41 -14.34 -2.83
N ILE A 344 13.27 -13.68 -2.83
CA ILE A 344 12.20 -13.89 -3.80
C ILE A 344 12.17 -12.71 -4.77
N VAL A 345 12.57 -12.95 -6.01
CA VAL A 345 12.65 -11.97 -7.08
C VAL A 345 11.44 -12.10 -7.98
N THR A 346 10.65 -11.02 -8.10
CA THR A 346 9.50 -10.98 -9.01
C THR A 346 9.91 -11.10 -10.45
N LYS A 347 10.95 -10.33 -10.82
CA LYS A 347 11.48 -10.28 -12.18
C LYS A 347 12.93 -9.80 -12.18
N ASP A 348 13.79 -10.57 -12.83
CA ASP A 348 15.10 -10.11 -13.29
C ASP A 348 14.94 -9.28 -14.57
N ILE A 349 15.62 -8.16 -14.65
CA ILE A 349 15.52 -7.19 -15.73
C ILE A 349 16.85 -7.17 -16.48
N THR A 350 16.81 -7.51 -17.76
CA THR A 350 17.98 -7.59 -18.63
C THR A 350 17.95 -6.57 -19.77
N THR A 351 16.78 -6.01 -20.07
CA THR A 351 16.56 -5.05 -21.16
C THR A 351 15.66 -3.89 -20.74
N PHE A 352 15.67 -2.80 -21.49
CA PHE A 352 14.75 -1.68 -21.28
C PHE A 352 13.28 -2.03 -21.47
N ASP A 353 12.95 -2.91 -22.39
CA ASP A 353 11.56 -3.32 -22.61
C ASP A 353 11.04 -4.16 -21.44
N GLU A 354 11.90 -4.98 -20.84
CA GLU A 354 11.57 -5.64 -19.59
C GLU A 354 11.41 -4.65 -18.43
N LEU A 355 12.28 -3.64 -18.33
CA LEU A 355 12.17 -2.58 -17.32
C LEU A 355 10.84 -1.82 -17.46
N LYS A 356 10.49 -1.40 -18.67
CA LYS A 356 9.20 -0.74 -18.95
C LYS A 356 8.02 -1.58 -18.51
N THR A 357 8.00 -2.83 -18.94
CA THR A 357 6.91 -3.76 -18.61
C THR A 357 6.82 -4.03 -17.12
N ALA A 358 7.98 -4.20 -16.46
CA ALA A 358 8.05 -4.48 -15.03
C ALA A 358 7.58 -3.31 -14.17
N LEU A 359 7.91 -2.07 -14.56
CA LEU A 359 7.57 -0.87 -13.80
C LEU A 359 6.29 -0.17 -14.28
N LYS A 360 5.65 -0.66 -15.35
CA LYS A 360 4.43 -0.05 -15.89
C LYS A 360 3.33 0.00 -14.83
N LEU A 361 2.84 1.22 -14.58
CA LEU A 361 1.69 1.50 -13.76
C LEU A 361 0.50 1.83 -14.68
N ASP A 362 -0.62 1.23 -14.44
CA ASP A 362 -1.88 1.73 -14.99
C ASP A 362 -2.48 2.78 -14.04
N ALA A 363 -3.30 3.69 -14.56
CA ALA A 363 -3.94 4.73 -13.74
C ALA A 363 -4.60 4.16 -12.47
N ASN A 364 -4.31 4.78 -11.32
CA ASN A 364 -4.82 4.40 -9.97
C ASN A 364 -4.38 3.01 -9.47
N LYS A 365 -3.22 2.51 -9.88
CA LYS A 365 -2.72 1.20 -9.48
C LYS A 365 -1.50 1.27 -8.58
N VAL A 366 -1.31 0.17 -7.86
CA VAL A 366 -0.15 -0.07 -7.01
C VAL A 366 0.68 -1.19 -7.63
N LYS A 367 1.98 -1.03 -7.64
CA LYS A 367 2.94 -2.04 -8.13
C LYS A 367 3.82 -2.51 -6.99
N PHE A 368 3.64 -3.75 -6.58
CA PHE A 368 4.50 -4.43 -5.63
C PHE A 368 5.46 -5.39 -6.34
N GLY A 369 6.42 -5.88 -5.61
CA GLY A 369 7.35 -6.90 -6.05
C GLY A 369 8.80 -6.51 -5.82
N TYR A 370 9.70 -7.44 -6.10
CA TYR A 370 11.14 -7.23 -6.04
C TYR A 370 11.70 -7.35 -7.47
N TYR A 371 12.15 -6.25 -8.02
CA TYR A 371 12.67 -6.13 -9.39
C TYR A 371 14.17 -5.90 -9.31
N ARG A 372 14.96 -6.70 -10.03
CA ARG A 372 16.41 -6.65 -9.94
C ARG A 372 17.04 -6.52 -11.31
N LEU A 373 17.99 -5.60 -11.47
CA LEU A 373 18.82 -5.55 -12.67
C LEU A 373 19.80 -6.73 -12.72
N LYS A 374 19.94 -7.30 -13.91
CA LYS A 374 20.95 -8.33 -14.23
C LYS A 374 22.00 -7.84 -15.20
N ASN A 375 21.70 -6.79 -15.96
CA ASN A 375 22.60 -6.16 -16.89
C ASN A 375 22.60 -4.65 -16.71
N GLU A 376 23.70 -4.01 -17.06
CA GLU A 376 23.70 -2.57 -17.29
C GLU A 376 22.78 -2.23 -18.48
N LEU A 377 21.97 -1.20 -18.33
CA LEU A 377 21.08 -0.74 -19.38
C LEU A 377 21.61 0.54 -20.00
N SER A 378 21.73 0.58 -21.32
CA SER A 378 22.25 1.75 -22.05
C SER A 378 21.58 1.93 -23.40
N GLY A 379 21.48 3.15 -23.87
CA GLY A 379 21.15 3.46 -25.27
C GLY A 379 19.70 3.75 -25.58
N TYR A 380 18.89 4.21 -24.66
CA TYR A 380 17.48 4.53 -24.92
C TYR A 380 17.15 6.02 -24.73
N ASN A 381 16.55 6.63 -25.77
CA ASN A 381 15.94 7.95 -25.67
C ASN A 381 14.49 7.81 -25.22
N TRP A 382 14.25 7.93 -23.94
CA TRP A 382 12.90 7.77 -23.38
C TRP A 382 12.22 9.13 -23.22
N TYR A 383 11.45 9.51 -24.22
CA TYR A 383 10.78 10.81 -24.23
C TYR A 383 9.47 10.85 -23.42
N GLN A 384 8.85 9.72 -23.18
CA GLN A 384 7.65 9.60 -22.35
C GLN A 384 7.73 8.31 -21.54
N SER A 385 7.57 8.40 -20.23
CA SER A 385 7.33 7.22 -19.43
C SER A 385 5.95 6.66 -19.79
N GLU A 386 5.84 5.36 -19.98
CA GLU A 386 4.54 4.69 -20.13
C GLU A 386 3.68 4.80 -18.86
N ASN A 387 4.24 5.36 -17.82
CA ASN A 387 3.59 5.68 -16.55
C ASN A 387 3.00 7.09 -16.54
N ASP A 388 2.86 7.72 -17.72
CA ASP A 388 2.10 8.96 -17.85
C ASP A 388 0.62 8.66 -17.62
N VAL A 389 0.21 8.87 -16.40
CA VAL A 389 -1.16 8.65 -15.93
C VAL A 389 -2.07 9.85 -16.20
N GLY A 390 -1.84 10.56 -17.31
CA GLY A 390 -2.60 11.68 -17.86
C GLY A 390 -3.60 12.32 -16.88
N GLY A 391 -3.31 13.50 -16.36
CA GLY A 391 -4.21 14.28 -15.49
C GLY A 391 -4.49 13.71 -14.10
N GLY A 392 -3.90 12.55 -13.76
CA GLY A 392 -4.07 11.90 -12.46
C GLY A 392 -3.04 12.26 -11.39
N ILE A 393 -2.10 13.13 -11.71
CA ILE A 393 -0.94 13.55 -10.89
C ILE A 393 -1.34 13.96 -9.47
N TRP A 394 -2.51 14.54 -9.35
CA TRP A 394 -3.02 15.17 -8.14
C TRP A 394 -3.73 14.22 -7.17
N LYS A 395 -3.83 12.94 -7.51
CA LYS A 395 -4.66 11.98 -6.79
C LYS A 395 -3.93 11.12 -5.77
N ASN A 396 -2.63 11.31 -5.57
CA ASN A 396 -1.88 10.51 -4.60
C ASN A 396 -1.13 11.32 -3.54
N PRO A 397 -1.79 12.22 -2.80
CA PRO A 397 -1.12 12.98 -1.74
C PRO A 397 -0.73 12.11 -0.53
N THR A 398 -1.25 10.90 -0.42
CA THR A 398 -1.02 9.99 0.71
C THR A 398 0.08 8.96 0.46
N GLY A 399 0.58 8.83 -0.79
CA GLY A 399 1.57 7.81 -1.15
C GLY A 399 1.02 6.38 -1.24
N GLU A 400 -0.30 6.23 -1.31
CA GLU A 400 -0.94 4.91 -1.35
C GLU A 400 -0.92 4.27 -2.74
N LEU A 401 -0.69 5.08 -3.78
CA LEU A 401 -0.63 4.62 -5.17
C LEU A 401 0.82 4.61 -5.67
N GLY A 402 1.05 3.97 -6.81
CA GLY A 402 2.33 3.96 -7.49
C GLY A 402 3.17 2.72 -7.22
N PHE A 403 4.46 2.85 -7.48
CA PHE A 403 5.43 1.80 -7.18
C PHE A 403 5.65 1.71 -5.67
N ARG A 404 5.38 0.56 -5.09
CA ARG A 404 5.52 0.25 -3.65
C ARG A 404 6.35 -1.02 -3.42
N GLY A 405 7.06 -1.45 -4.44
CA GLY A 405 7.96 -2.60 -4.40
C GLY A 405 9.40 -2.22 -4.10
N THR A 406 10.30 -3.16 -4.30
CA THR A 406 11.75 -2.95 -4.28
C THR A 406 12.29 -2.97 -5.70
N PHE A 407 13.06 -1.95 -6.06
CA PHE A 407 13.89 -1.91 -7.26
C PHE A 407 15.36 -1.97 -6.85
N ASP A 408 15.99 -3.10 -7.10
CA ASP A 408 17.40 -3.34 -6.77
C ASP A 408 18.24 -3.28 -8.04
N GLY A 409 19.07 -2.26 -8.12
CA GLY A 409 20.01 -2.11 -9.23
C GLY A 409 21.15 -3.13 -9.23
N ASN A 410 21.30 -3.93 -8.16
CA ASN A 410 22.34 -4.94 -8.05
C ASN A 410 23.76 -4.38 -8.29
N ASN A 411 24.00 -3.12 -7.90
CA ASN A 411 25.20 -2.32 -8.15
C ASN A 411 25.53 -2.08 -9.63
N LEU A 412 24.55 -2.26 -10.51
CA LEU A 412 24.66 -1.98 -11.95
C LEU A 412 24.22 -0.55 -12.26
N SER A 413 24.35 -0.16 -13.53
CA SER A 413 24.00 1.18 -13.97
C SER A 413 22.92 1.19 -15.04
N ILE A 414 22.13 2.29 -15.02
CA ILE A 414 21.26 2.70 -16.12
C ILE A 414 21.81 3.99 -16.71
N ARG A 415 22.09 3.98 -18.02
CA ARG A 415 22.55 5.15 -18.75
C ARG A 415 21.44 5.70 -19.62
N GLU A 416 20.97 6.89 -19.27
CA GLU A 416 19.81 7.49 -19.92
C GLU A 416 19.78 9.01 -19.96
N THR A 417 18.83 9.52 -20.75
CA THR A 417 18.34 10.89 -20.72
C THR A 417 17.13 11.01 -19.80
N PHE A 418 16.90 12.19 -19.24
CA PHE A 418 15.76 12.48 -18.38
C PHE A 418 14.40 12.34 -19.06
N TRP A 419 13.39 12.03 -18.27
CA TRP A 419 11.99 11.87 -18.70
C TRP A 419 11.07 12.94 -18.12
N SER A 420 10.03 13.27 -18.84
CA SER A 420 9.04 14.23 -18.36
C SER A 420 8.25 13.73 -17.14
N THR A 421 8.14 12.41 -16.96
CA THR A 421 7.32 11.77 -15.93
C THR A 421 8.11 10.90 -14.96
N GLY A 422 9.44 10.79 -15.15
CA GLY A 422 10.32 9.92 -14.37
C GLY A 422 10.17 8.43 -14.67
N LEU A 423 11.06 7.63 -14.09
CA LEU A 423 11.12 6.19 -14.35
C LEU A 423 9.90 5.44 -13.77
N PHE A 424 9.43 5.84 -12.60
CA PHE A 424 8.37 5.14 -11.87
C PHE A 424 6.98 5.81 -11.98
N GLY A 425 6.92 7.07 -12.43
CA GLY A 425 5.70 7.88 -12.37
C GLY A 425 5.38 8.33 -10.94
N TYR A 426 4.91 7.42 -10.11
CA TYR A 426 4.70 7.63 -8.66
C TYR A 426 5.45 6.59 -7.86
N ILE A 427 6.03 7.03 -6.73
CA ILE A 427 6.67 6.17 -5.75
C ILE A 427 5.92 6.35 -4.43
N GLY A 428 5.35 5.27 -3.93
CA GLY A 428 4.50 5.29 -2.73
C GLY A 428 5.19 4.73 -1.50
N LYS A 429 4.45 4.76 -0.39
CA LYS A 429 4.90 4.30 0.92
C LYS A 429 5.45 2.88 0.90
N GLY A 430 6.60 2.69 1.53
CA GLY A 430 7.27 1.40 1.63
C GLY A 430 8.03 0.97 0.39
N ALA A 431 8.07 1.80 -0.68
CA ALA A 431 8.94 1.54 -1.83
C ALA A 431 10.41 1.62 -1.43
N VAL A 432 11.23 0.77 -2.03
CA VAL A 432 12.69 0.79 -1.85
C VAL A 432 13.36 0.84 -3.22
N ILE A 433 14.23 1.83 -3.44
CA ILE A 433 15.11 1.89 -4.60
C ILE A 433 16.53 1.83 -4.08
N LYS A 434 17.27 0.80 -4.48
CA LYS A 434 18.58 0.56 -3.89
C LYS A 434 19.64 0.07 -4.88
N ASN A 435 20.91 0.26 -4.48
CA ASN A 435 22.09 -0.32 -5.14
C ASN A 435 22.16 -0.01 -6.64
N ILE A 436 21.95 1.23 -7.06
CA ILE A 436 21.90 1.58 -8.47
C ILE A 436 22.65 2.87 -8.78
N THR A 437 23.27 2.90 -9.96
CA THR A 437 23.86 4.11 -10.53
C THR A 437 23.05 4.57 -11.74
N PHE A 438 22.54 5.80 -11.71
CA PHE A 438 21.95 6.47 -12.86
C PHE A 438 22.99 7.38 -13.51
N ASN A 439 23.31 7.11 -14.78
CA ASN A 439 24.21 7.95 -15.58
C ASN A 439 23.37 8.77 -16.54
N ILE A 440 23.20 10.05 -16.24
CA ILE A 440 22.36 10.96 -16.99
C ILE A 440 23.24 11.73 -17.96
N ASN A 441 23.08 11.46 -19.26
CA ASN A 441 23.88 12.08 -20.30
C ASN A 441 23.45 13.50 -20.64
N GLN A 442 22.16 13.79 -20.50
CA GLN A 442 21.60 15.11 -20.80
C GLN A 442 20.54 15.48 -19.75
N TYR A 443 20.78 16.55 -19.03
CA TYR A 443 19.81 17.15 -18.13
C TYR A 443 19.06 18.29 -18.84
N ASN A 444 17.75 18.19 -18.90
CA ASN A 444 16.86 19.25 -19.33
C ASN A 444 15.93 19.65 -18.20
N ALA A 445 15.78 20.95 -17.96
CA ALA A 445 14.79 21.43 -16.99
C ALA A 445 13.37 20.95 -17.33
N GLY A 446 12.64 20.57 -16.32
CA GLY A 446 11.28 20.02 -16.47
C GLY A 446 11.22 18.51 -16.66
N LYS A 447 12.35 17.82 -16.62
CA LYS A 447 12.44 16.37 -16.64
C LYS A 447 12.99 15.86 -15.32
N VAL A 448 12.52 14.71 -14.87
CA VAL A 448 12.82 14.16 -13.54
C VAL A 448 13.30 12.72 -13.63
N LEU A 449 14.07 12.29 -12.64
CA LEU A 449 14.63 10.95 -12.61
C LEU A 449 13.62 9.92 -12.12
N PHE A 450 13.08 10.08 -10.93
CA PHE A 450 12.24 9.06 -10.31
C PHE A 450 10.78 9.16 -10.73
N GLY A 451 10.16 10.30 -10.60
CA GLY A 451 8.75 10.44 -10.93
C GLY A 451 8.12 11.77 -10.51
N TYR A 452 6.82 11.86 -10.69
CA TYR A 452 6.03 13.01 -10.28
C TYR A 452 6.07 13.19 -8.77
N SER A 453 5.92 12.11 -8.02
CA SER A 453 5.94 12.15 -6.57
C SER A 453 6.66 10.96 -5.97
N MET A 454 7.21 11.18 -4.77
CA MET A 454 7.85 10.16 -3.95
C MET A 454 7.50 10.41 -2.48
N ILE A 455 6.78 9.47 -1.87
CA ILE A 455 6.18 9.63 -0.55
C ILE A 455 6.40 8.39 0.29
N GLY A 456 7.10 8.56 1.44
CA GLY A 456 7.34 7.47 2.38
C GLY A 456 8.21 6.34 1.81
N ALA A 457 9.07 6.64 0.85
CA ALA A 457 9.97 5.70 0.20
C ALA A 457 11.36 5.69 0.83
N THR A 458 12.13 4.63 0.59
CA THR A 458 13.53 4.51 0.95
C THR A 458 14.40 4.48 -0.30
N ILE A 459 15.39 5.39 -0.35
CA ILE A 459 16.42 5.44 -1.38
C ILE A 459 17.73 5.09 -0.70
N ASP A 460 18.30 3.94 -1.03
CA ASP A 460 19.48 3.41 -0.34
C ASP A 460 20.61 3.07 -1.30
N ASN A 461 21.81 3.59 -1.06
CA ASN A 461 22.98 3.34 -1.89
C ASN A 461 22.72 3.62 -3.38
N VAL A 462 22.21 4.82 -3.68
CA VAL A 462 21.88 5.27 -5.03
C VAL A 462 22.84 6.38 -5.45
N LYS A 463 23.40 6.24 -6.66
CA LYS A 463 24.26 7.25 -7.26
C LYS A 463 23.60 7.83 -8.52
N VAL A 464 23.64 9.15 -8.63
CA VAL A 464 23.14 9.90 -9.79
C VAL A 464 24.28 10.73 -10.36
N ASN A 465 24.79 10.37 -11.52
CA ASN A 465 25.81 11.12 -12.24
C ASN A 465 25.17 11.92 -13.37
N VAL A 466 25.34 13.22 -13.37
CA VAL A 466 24.87 14.12 -14.44
C VAL A 466 26.10 14.62 -15.21
N THR A 467 26.25 14.17 -16.46
CA THR A 467 27.50 14.41 -17.22
C THR A 467 27.44 15.66 -18.09
N LYS A 468 26.27 16.09 -18.54
CA LYS A 468 26.13 17.25 -19.43
C LYS A 468 24.78 17.94 -19.23
N GLN A 469 24.83 19.27 -19.19
CA GLN A 469 23.64 20.12 -19.35
C GLN A 469 23.47 20.43 -20.85
N THR A 470 22.26 20.24 -21.39
CA THR A 470 21.96 20.76 -22.71
C THR A 470 21.55 22.22 -22.58
N ASN A 471 22.29 23.06 -23.28
CA ASN A 471 22.07 24.52 -23.32
C ASN A 471 20.82 24.92 -24.14
N ASP A 472 19.72 24.29 -23.94
CA ASP A 472 18.46 24.83 -24.49
C ASP A 472 17.88 25.84 -23.51
N GLY A 473 18.59 26.99 -23.43
CA GLY A 473 18.00 28.26 -23.06
C GLY A 473 17.30 28.38 -21.71
N ILE A 474 17.87 27.84 -20.62
CA ILE A 474 17.42 28.25 -19.30
C ILE A 474 18.22 29.45 -18.86
N THR A 475 17.84 30.60 -19.37
CA THR A 475 18.33 31.91 -18.89
C THR A 475 17.49 32.47 -17.74
N GLU A 476 16.35 31.89 -17.47
CA GLU A 476 15.49 32.26 -16.34
C GLU A 476 14.79 31.04 -15.76
N ILE A 477 14.78 30.92 -14.43
CA ILE A 477 13.88 29.99 -13.71
C ILE A 477 12.47 30.38 -14.09
N SER A 478 11.88 29.64 -15.03
CA SER A 478 10.49 29.89 -15.39
C SER A 478 9.63 29.61 -14.15
N PRO A 479 8.85 30.57 -13.65
CA PRO A 479 8.01 30.35 -12.47
C PRO A 479 6.99 29.22 -12.61
N ASN A 480 6.85 28.67 -13.82
CA ASN A 480 5.94 27.56 -14.15
C ASN A 480 6.66 26.22 -14.32
N LYS A 481 7.96 26.11 -14.10
CA LYS A 481 8.72 24.85 -14.18
C LYS A 481 9.24 24.45 -12.82
N LEU A 482 8.43 23.73 -12.10
CA LEU A 482 8.65 23.35 -10.69
C LEU A 482 9.20 21.94 -10.52
N SER A 483 9.93 21.44 -11.50
CA SER A 483 10.50 20.10 -11.44
C SER A 483 11.90 20.12 -10.83
N GLY A 484 12.10 19.30 -9.79
CA GLY A 484 13.43 19.01 -9.28
C GLY A 484 14.15 17.94 -10.09
N LEU A 485 15.43 17.72 -9.79
CA LEU A 485 16.23 16.66 -10.41
C LEU A 485 15.65 15.27 -10.17
N LEU A 486 15.19 14.99 -8.96
CA LEU A 486 14.74 13.67 -8.53
C LEU A 486 13.22 13.48 -8.68
N THR A 487 12.42 14.48 -8.32
CA THR A 487 10.96 14.42 -8.43
C THR A 487 10.37 15.71 -8.98
N CYS A 488 9.19 15.59 -9.64
CA CYS A 488 8.52 16.74 -10.25
C CYS A 488 7.78 17.61 -9.23
N VAL A 489 6.99 17.00 -8.34
CA VAL A 489 6.08 17.72 -7.46
C VAL A 489 6.29 17.36 -6.00
N PHE A 490 5.92 16.17 -5.58
CA PHE A 490 5.88 15.80 -4.17
C PHE A 490 7.07 14.96 -3.74
N SER A 491 7.72 15.36 -2.63
CA SER A 491 8.73 14.52 -1.98
C SER A 491 8.72 14.77 -0.47
N TYR A 492 8.14 13.84 0.31
CA TYR A 492 8.10 13.94 1.77
C TYR A 492 8.03 12.56 2.45
N GLY A 493 8.44 12.53 3.73
CA GLY A 493 8.48 11.31 4.53
C GLY A 493 9.44 10.25 4.00
N ASN A 494 10.35 10.63 3.09
CA ASN A 494 11.28 9.69 2.49
C ASN A 494 12.55 9.56 3.32
N THR A 495 13.16 8.39 3.26
CA THR A 495 14.48 8.13 3.84
C THR A 495 15.52 7.99 2.72
N PHE A 496 16.50 8.86 2.74
CA PHE A 496 17.66 8.80 1.85
C PHE A 496 18.88 8.34 2.64
N ASN A 497 19.44 7.21 2.25
CA ASN A 497 20.64 6.65 2.84
C ASN A 497 21.69 6.47 1.75
N LYS A 498 22.87 7.07 1.92
CA LYS A 498 23.99 7.01 0.95
C LYS A 498 23.58 7.42 -0.48
N LEU A 499 22.70 8.42 -0.61
CA LEU A 499 22.42 9.04 -1.91
C LEU A 499 23.60 9.92 -2.29
N VAL A 500 24.16 9.69 -3.47
CA VAL A 500 25.22 10.52 -4.06
C VAL A 500 24.71 11.13 -5.36
N VAL A 501 24.63 12.45 -5.42
CA VAL A 501 24.39 13.20 -6.66
C VAL A 501 25.69 13.85 -7.08
N ASP A 502 26.20 13.49 -8.25
CA ASP A 502 27.40 14.08 -8.85
C ASP A 502 27.02 14.82 -10.16
N ALA A 503 26.89 16.11 -10.04
CA ALA A 503 26.46 17.02 -11.10
C ALA A 503 27.38 18.26 -11.17
N GLN A 504 28.69 18.09 -10.93
CA GLN A 504 29.66 19.19 -10.77
C GLN A 504 29.72 20.15 -11.97
N LYS A 505 29.28 19.73 -13.15
CA LYS A 505 29.24 20.56 -14.37
C LYS A 505 27.84 21.08 -14.70
N THR A 506 26.88 20.91 -13.81
CA THR A 506 25.48 21.18 -14.08
C THR A 506 24.90 22.11 -13.02
N ASP A 507 24.15 23.09 -13.48
CA ASP A 507 23.34 23.93 -12.61
C ASP A 507 22.03 23.20 -12.29
N ILE A 508 21.73 23.01 -11.02
CA ILE A 508 20.53 22.35 -10.53
C ILE A 508 19.68 23.38 -9.80
N ASP A 509 18.41 23.53 -10.19
CA ASP A 509 17.48 24.40 -9.50
C ASP A 509 17.14 23.84 -8.12
N THR A 510 16.52 22.65 -8.08
CA THR A 510 16.18 21.95 -6.85
C THR A 510 16.37 20.44 -7.00
N LEU A 511 16.54 19.72 -5.89
CA LEU A 511 16.54 18.25 -5.92
C LEU A 511 15.12 17.71 -6.07
N PHE A 512 14.15 18.32 -5.41
CA PHE A 512 12.75 17.95 -5.40
C PHE A 512 11.90 19.09 -5.95
N GLY A 513 10.79 18.73 -6.58
CA GLY A 513 9.86 19.74 -7.12
C GLY A 513 9.06 20.44 -6.04
N SER A 514 8.09 21.27 -6.48
CA SER A 514 7.30 22.11 -5.59
C SER A 514 6.28 21.35 -4.80
N CYS A 515 6.30 21.53 -3.52
CA CYS A 515 5.29 21.03 -2.60
C CYS A 515 4.02 21.91 -2.55
N ALA A 516 4.12 23.21 -2.77
CA ALA A 516 3.08 24.20 -2.42
C ALA A 516 1.92 24.31 -3.40
N TYR A 517 2.01 23.69 -4.58
CA TYR A 517 1.04 23.95 -5.66
C TYR A 517 -0.37 23.41 -5.40
N TYR A 518 -0.57 22.49 -4.45
CA TYR A 518 -1.79 21.68 -4.39
C TYR A 518 -2.47 21.55 -3.02
N GLY A 519 -2.19 22.45 -2.09
CA GLY A 519 -2.86 22.44 -0.79
C GLY A 519 -2.48 21.20 0.03
N TYR A 520 -1.39 21.28 0.70
CA TYR A 520 -0.90 20.22 1.57
C TYR A 520 -1.66 20.09 2.87
N PRO A 521 -1.85 18.86 3.37
CA PRO A 521 -2.18 18.66 4.77
C PRO A 521 -1.03 19.21 5.65
N PRO A 522 -1.30 19.80 6.80
CA PRO A 522 -0.28 20.38 7.68
C PRO A 522 0.64 19.38 8.39
N GLU A 523 0.50 18.11 8.13
CA GLU A 523 1.15 17.01 8.87
C GLU A 523 2.16 16.23 8.02
N TYR A 524 3.18 16.94 7.42
CA TYR A 524 4.22 16.22 6.66
C TYR A 524 5.33 15.73 7.55
N GLU A 525 5.71 14.48 7.36
CA GLU A 525 7.03 14.04 7.75
C GLU A 525 8.07 14.61 6.79
N GLU A 526 9.11 15.24 7.33
CA GLU A 526 10.24 15.72 6.53
C GLU A 526 11.03 14.55 5.93
N ASN A 527 11.70 14.81 4.82
CA ASN A 527 12.66 13.86 4.26
C ASN A 527 13.87 13.72 5.20
N LYS A 528 14.30 12.48 5.45
CA LYS A 528 15.43 12.15 6.31
C LYS A 528 16.64 11.77 5.45
N PHE A 529 17.80 12.29 5.80
CA PHE A 529 19.05 12.02 5.09
C PHE A 529 20.09 11.38 6.02
N THR A 530 20.83 10.40 5.50
CA THR A 530 21.95 9.75 6.20
C THR A 530 23.09 9.52 5.22
N ALA A 531 24.25 10.07 5.50
CA ALA A 531 25.45 9.95 4.69
C ALA A 531 25.23 10.31 3.19
N CYS A 532 24.39 11.32 2.91
CA CYS A 532 24.07 11.76 1.56
C CYS A 532 24.99 12.89 1.10
N THR A 533 25.32 12.92 -0.20
CA THR A 533 26.20 13.94 -0.79
C THR A 533 25.62 14.46 -2.09
N VAL A 534 25.62 15.77 -2.26
CA VAL A 534 25.27 16.45 -3.50
C VAL A 534 26.46 17.31 -3.93
N LYS A 535 26.95 17.09 -5.14
CA LYS A 535 27.95 17.94 -5.80
C LYS A 535 27.32 18.52 -7.04
N ALA A 536 27.27 19.84 -7.15
CA ALA A 536 26.69 20.53 -8.30
C ALA A 536 27.54 21.75 -8.65
N LYS A 537 27.42 22.27 -9.87
CA LYS A 537 27.99 23.56 -10.22
C LYS A 537 27.27 24.66 -9.45
N SER A 538 25.94 24.62 -9.43
CA SER A 538 25.08 25.41 -8.55
C SER A 538 23.87 24.60 -8.10
N LEU A 539 23.33 24.93 -6.93
CA LEU A 539 22.08 24.38 -6.39
C LEU A 539 21.34 25.50 -5.67
N VAL A 540 20.12 25.80 -6.08
CA VAL A 540 19.32 26.86 -5.47
C VAL A 540 18.71 26.40 -4.15
N GLY A 541 18.28 25.15 -4.06
CA GLY A 541 17.76 24.56 -2.82
C GLY A 541 17.30 23.11 -2.96
N LEU A 542 16.74 22.56 -1.87
CA LEU A 542 16.24 21.19 -1.88
C LEU A 542 14.89 21.07 -2.59
N ALA A 543 13.94 21.95 -2.27
CA ALA A 543 12.61 21.95 -2.85
C ALA A 543 12.06 23.37 -2.95
N CYS A 544 11.17 23.62 -3.89
CA CYS A 544 10.41 24.85 -3.97
C CYS A 544 9.14 24.73 -3.12
N THR A 545 8.94 25.65 -2.17
CA THR A 545 7.80 25.62 -1.23
C THR A 545 6.61 26.47 -1.66
N ASP A 546 6.78 27.39 -2.62
CA ASP A 546 5.71 28.26 -3.09
C ASP A 546 5.91 28.65 -4.56
N ASN A 547 4.86 28.45 -5.37
CA ASN A 547 4.85 28.81 -6.79
C ASN A 547 4.92 30.31 -7.07
N ALA A 548 4.33 31.11 -6.19
CA ALA A 548 4.19 32.54 -6.40
C ALA A 548 5.39 33.33 -5.89
N LYS A 549 6.08 32.83 -4.86
CA LYS A 549 7.08 33.58 -4.09
C LYS A 549 8.50 33.06 -4.19
N LYS A 550 8.77 31.97 -4.94
CA LYS A 550 10.12 31.39 -5.07
C LYS A 550 10.78 31.06 -3.72
N ILE A 551 10.00 30.70 -2.71
CA ILE A 551 10.57 30.23 -1.45
C ILE A 551 11.19 28.86 -1.71
N VAL A 552 12.49 28.75 -1.50
CA VAL A 552 13.23 27.51 -1.68
C VAL A 552 13.59 26.97 -0.31
N THR A 553 13.34 25.67 -0.07
CA THR A 553 13.82 25.03 1.14
C THR A 553 15.35 25.00 1.10
N PRO A 554 16.03 25.64 2.06
CA PRO A 554 17.48 25.67 2.07
C PRO A 554 18.05 24.27 2.30
N TYR A 555 19.26 24.02 1.80
CA TYR A 555 19.99 22.78 2.05
C TYR A 555 21.00 22.91 3.19
N GLU A 556 21.28 24.13 3.60
CA GLU A 556 22.19 24.42 4.71
C GLU A 556 21.59 23.88 6.02
N ASN A 557 22.43 23.22 6.78
CA ASN A 557 22.07 22.63 8.08
C ASN A 557 21.09 21.42 8.03
N VAL A 558 20.89 20.82 6.86
CA VAL A 558 20.12 19.56 6.77
C VAL A 558 21.00 18.42 7.28
N SER A 559 20.55 17.79 8.38
CA SER A 559 21.29 16.69 9.00
C SER A 559 21.47 15.52 8.03
N GLY A 560 22.69 14.99 7.96
CA GLY A 560 23.03 13.83 7.11
C GLY A 560 23.19 14.13 5.62
N LEU A 561 23.09 15.42 5.20
CA LEU A 561 23.30 15.85 3.83
C LEU A 561 24.51 16.80 3.73
N THR A 562 25.45 16.48 2.86
CA THR A 562 26.59 17.34 2.52
C THR A 562 26.42 17.87 1.11
N VAL A 563 26.39 19.19 0.94
CA VAL A 563 26.34 19.86 -0.36
C VAL A 563 27.68 20.53 -0.65
N THR A 564 28.24 20.26 -1.83
CA THR A 564 29.45 20.90 -2.33
C THR A 564 29.13 21.55 -3.66
N LEU A 565 29.29 22.88 -3.73
CA LEU A 565 29.13 23.62 -4.97
C LEU A 565 30.50 23.80 -5.64
N GLY A 566 30.53 23.58 -6.95
CA GLY A 566 31.74 23.77 -7.76
C GLY A 566 32.05 25.25 -7.91
N ALA A 567 33.35 25.55 -7.95
CA ALA A 567 33.87 26.86 -8.35
C ALA A 567 33.73 27.02 -9.88
#